data_2c5a9249c7bafed7852d53ff2629ef5d
#
_entry.id   2c5a9249c7bafed7852d53ff2629ef5d
#
_cell.length_a   1.000
_cell.length_b   1.000
_cell.length_c   1.000
_cell.angle_alpha   90.00
_cell.angle_beta   90.00
_cell.angle_gamma   90.00
#
_symmetry.space_group_name_H-M   'P 1'
#
loop_
_entity.id
_entity.type
_entity.pdbx_description
1 polymer ?
#
loop_
_entity_poly.entity_id
_entity_poly.type
_entity_poly.pdbx_seq_one_letter_code
_entity_poly.pdbx_strand_id
1 'polypeptide(L)'
;AHGAHFGFHRRLPESAVTEGADLVIHSVHKMLPAPTQTALLHVNGKLVDPELVQKYLAVYETSSPSYLLMAGIDSCMAYLEKEGEAPFERILKYRQRLTERCRDLKHIRIYPADMTEHSVEGEAGLVMDEAVCRRQEPFRFLISVRGSGCGGSFLMEQLRRKYHLELEMAAYDYVIALLSVMDDREGFERLADA
;
A
#
# COMPACT_ATOMS: atom_id res chain seq x y z
N ALA A 1 -8.61 0.64 6.38
CA ALA A 1 -7.81 1.79 6.82
C ALA A 1 -6.62 2.08 5.92
N HIS A 2 -6.02 1.09 5.25
CA HIS A 2 -4.85 1.25 4.39
C HIS A 2 -5.18 1.47 2.90
N GLY A 3 -6.43 1.61 2.53
CA GLY A 3 -6.88 1.81 1.17
C GLY A 3 -7.12 3.28 0.78
N ALA A 4 -6.46 4.24 1.45
CA ALA A 4 -6.67 5.66 1.19
C ALA A 4 -6.31 6.09 -0.24
N HIS A 5 -5.47 5.33 -0.93
CA HIS A 5 -5.04 5.55 -2.32
C HIS A 5 -5.93 4.87 -3.36
N PHE A 6 -6.90 4.08 -2.94
CA PHE A 6 -7.82 3.41 -3.86
C PHE A 6 -8.70 4.41 -4.61
N GLY A 7 -8.96 4.13 -5.88
CA GLY A 7 -9.72 5.01 -6.77
C GLY A 7 -8.91 6.14 -7.43
N PHE A 8 -7.65 6.38 -7.01
CA PHE A 8 -6.82 7.44 -7.61
C PHE A 8 -6.13 7.03 -8.93
N HIS A 9 -6.19 5.75 -9.29
CA HIS A 9 -5.61 5.26 -10.54
C HIS A 9 -6.36 4.01 -11.01
N ARG A 10 -6.58 3.88 -12.33
CA ARG A 10 -7.35 2.79 -12.96
C ARG A 10 -6.84 1.37 -12.66
N ARG A 11 -5.54 1.20 -12.35
CA ARG A 11 -4.93 -0.09 -11.99
C ARG A 11 -5.00 -0.39 -10.49
N LEU A 12 -5.51 0.53 -9.68
CA LEU A 12 -5.78 0.31 -8.26
C LEU A 12 -7.21 -0.19 -8.06
N PRO A 13 -7.52 -0.86 -6.96
CA PRO A 13 -8.89 -1.13 -6.57
C PRO A 13 -9.72 0.15 -6.46
N GLU A 14 -11.03 0.01 -6.59
CA GLU A 14 -11.96 1.11 -6.30
C GLU A 14 -11.95 1.46 -4.81
N SER A 15 -12.26 2.73 -4.51
CA SER A 15 -12.45 3.14 -3.13
C SER A 15 -13.68 2.46 -2.52
N ALA A 16 -13.58 2.05 -1.26
CA ALA A 16 -14.73 1.51 -0.52
C ALA A 16 -15.91 2.49 -0.45
N VAL A 17 -15.65 3.79 -0.54
CA VAL A 17 -16.68 4.83 -0.67
C VAL A 17 -17.45 4.66 -1.98
N THR A 18 -16.74 4.48 -3.10
CA THR A 18 -17.33 4.27 -4.43
C THR A 18 -18.07 2.94 -4.50
N GLU A 19 -17.57 1.90 -3.83
CA GLU A 19 -18.23 0.60 -3.75
C GLU A 19 -19.47 0.57 -2.82
N GLY A 20 -19.81 1.70 -2.19
CA GLY A 20 -21.04 1.88 -1.45
C GLY A 20 -20.96 1.53 0.03
N ALA A 21 -19.77 1.49 0.64
CA ALA A 21 -19.65 1.33 2.08
C ALA A 21 -20.21 2.58 2.80
N ASP A 22 -21.05 2.36 3.82
CA ASP A 22 -21.73 3.43 4.55
C ASP A 22 -20.78 4.24 5.44
N LEU A 23 -19.74 3.59 5.96
CA LEU A 23 -18.73 4.19 6.84
C LEU A 23 -17.35 3.71 6.46
N VAL A 24 -16.45 4.64 6.14
CA VAL A 24 -15.09 4.30 5.72
C VAL A 24 -14.07 5.13 6.50
N ILE A 25 -13.06 4.47 7.05
CA ILE A 25 -11.92 5.13 7.69
C ILE A 25 -10.69 4.94 6.81
N HIS A 26 -10.09 6.04 6.39
CA HIS A 26 -8.84 6.06 5.67
C HIS A 26 -7.70 6.63 6.53
N SER A 27 -6.67 5.83 6.79
CA SER A 27 -5.39 6.33 7.32
C SER A 27 -4.63 6.97 6.17
N VAL A 28 -4.75 8.28 6.01
CA VAL A 28 -4.16 9.02 4.89
C VAL A 28 -2.64 8.89 4.89
N HIS A 29 -2.03 9.02 6.07
CA HIS A 29 -0.59 8.97 6.28
C HIS A 29 0.09 7.64 5.94
N LYS A 30 -0.67 6.56 5.76
CA LYS A 30 -0.08 5.24 5.47
C LYS A 30 0.20 5.01 4.00
N MET A 31 -0.58 5.60 3.13
CA MET A 31 -0.53 5.32 1.69
C MET A 31 -0.40 6.57 0.83
N LEU A 32 -0.66 7.73 1.39
CA LEU A 32 -0.63 9.03 0.71
C LEU A 32 0.33 9.98 1.44
N PRO A 33 0.85 11.02 0.79
CA PRO A 33 1.86 11.92 1.33
C PRO A 33 1.27 12.91 2.35
N ALA A 34 0.78 12.40 3.46
CA ALA A 34 0.25 13.18 4.57
C ALA A 34 1.01 12.87 5.88
N PRO A 35 1.07 13.79 6.83
CA PRO A 35 1.74 13.59 8.12
C PRO A 35 1.18 12.40 8.91
N THR A 36 2.02 11.74 9.68
CA THR A 36 1.61 10.68 10.60
C THR A 36 0.46 11.12 11.51
N GLN A 37 -0.44 10.20 11.81
CA GLN A 37 -1.70 10.37 12.57
C GLN A 37 -2.87 10.94 11.77
N THR A 38 -2.68 11.38 10.52
CA THR A 38 -3.79 11.89 9.71
C THR A 38 -4.70 10.77 9.24
N ALA A 39 -5.99 10.97 9.40
CA ALA A 39 -7.02 10.06 8.95
C ALA A 39 -8.27 10.84 8.51
N LEU A 40 -9.08 10.20 7.66
CA LEU A 40 -10.38 10.70 7.24
C LEU A 40 -11.46 9.66 7.59
N LEU A 41 -12.58 10.14 8.08
CA LEU A 41 -13.80 9.37 8.26
C LEU A 41 -14.83 9.83 7.23
N HIS A 42 -15.26 8.92 6.38
CA HIS A 42 -16.32 9.14 5.40
C HIS A 42 -17.62 8.52 5.90
N VAL A 43 -18.68 9.31 5.93
CA VAL A 43 -20.04 8.86 6.18
C VAL A 43 -20.82 9.03 4.89
N ASN A 44 -21.15 7.94 4.21
CA ASN A 44 -21.60 7.95 2.82
C ASN A 44 -22.97 7.29 2.60
N GLY A 45 -23.31 6.30 3.39
CA GLY A 45 -24.50 5.50 3.21
C GLY A 45 -25.73 6.01 3.94
N LYS A 46 -26.77 5.19 3.90
CA LYS A 46 -28.06 5.43 4.56
C LYS A 46 -28.24 4.60 5.83
N LEU A 47 -27.36 3.64 6.10
CA LEU A 47 -27.47 2.74 7.24
C LEU A 47 -26.90 3.34 8.53
N VAL A 48 -26.10 4.40 8.40
CA VAL A 48 -25.45 5.09 9.53
C VAL A 48 -26.03 6.49 9.67
N ASP A 49 -26.45 6.83 10.87
CA ASP A 49 -26.91 8.17 11.21
C ASP A 49 -25.72 9.13 11.38
N PRO A 50 -25.56 10.15 10.51
CA PRO A 50 -24.44 11.10 10.58
C PRO A 50 -24.42 11.91 11.89
N GLU A 51 -25.59 12.22 12.48
CA GLU A 51 -25.65 12.96 13.75
C GLU A 51 -25.12 12.12 14.90
N LEU A 52 -25.41 10.81 14.89
CA LEU A 52 -24.89 9.89 15.88
C LEU A 52 -23.38 9.73 15.74
N VAL A 53 -22.85 9.64 14.51
CA VAL A 53 -21.41 9.60 14.25
C VAL A 53 -20.73 10.89 14.77
N GLN A 54 -21.30 12.05 14.46
CA GLN A 54 -20.78 13.35 14.92
C GLN A 54 -20.78 13.44 16.45
N LYS A 55 -21.81 12.93 17.11
CA LYS A 55 -21.85 12.86 18.58
C LYS A 55 -20.72 12.01 19.16
N TYR A 56 -20.45 10.85 18.59
CA TYR A 56 -19.36 10.00 19.05
C TYR A 56 -17.98 10.58 18.71
N LEU A 57 -17.81 11.22 17.57
CA LEU A 57 -16.58 11.93 17.25
C LEU A 57 -16.29 13.01 18.33
N ALA A 58 -17.29 13.81 18.69
CA ALA A 58 -17.13 14.83 19.73
C ALA A 58 -16.74 14.26 21.11
N VAL A 59 -17.03 12.97 21.38
CA VAL A 59 -16.63 12.29 22.63
C VAL A 59 -15.21 11.76 22.55
N TYR A 60 -14.79 11.22 21.40
CA TYR A 60 -13.53 10.46 21.28
C TYR A 60 -12.40 11.22 20.61
N GLU A 61 -12.67 12.25 19.82
CA GLU A 61 -11.63 13.07 19.23
C GLU A 61 -11.14 14.18 20.18
N THR A 62 -10.00 14.75 19.84
CA THR A 62 -9.44 15.85 20.62
C THR A 62 -10.26 17.12 20.44
N SER A 63 -10.43 17.89 21.53
CA SER A 63 -10.99 19.24 21.50
C SER A 63 -10.02 20.31 20.95
N SER A 64 -8.75 19.92 20.71
CA SER A 64 -7.68 20.80 20.24
C SER A 64 -7.05 20.21 18.97
N PRO A 65 -7.73 20.30 17.81
CA PRO A 65 -7.22 19.74 16.57
C PRO A 65 -5.92 20.43 16.15
N SER A 66 -4.99 19.64 15.60
CA SER A 66 -3.73 20.16 15.07
C SER A 66 -3.95 20.75 13.68
N TYR A 67 -3.84 22.05 13.56
CA TYR A 67 -3.91 22.72 12.25
C TYR A 67 -2.78 22.28 11.30
N LEU A 68 -1.61 21.90 11.81
CA LEU A 68 -0.52 21.35 10.99
C LEU A 68 -0.92 20.03 10.33
N LEU A 69 -1.58 19.14 11.06
CA LEU A 69 -2.08 17.88 10.51
C LEU A 69 -3.20 18.11 9.51
N MET A 70 -4.11 19.03 9.78
CA MET A 70 -5.17 19.41 8.85
C MET A 70 -4.60 20.01 7.56
N ALA A 71 -3.66 20.95 7.66
CA ALA A 71 -2.97 21.52 6.51
C ALA A 71 -2.18 20.47 5.72
N GLY A 72 -1.63 19.47 6.41
CA GLY A 72 -0.96 18.33 5.77
C GLY A 72 -1.90 17.46 4.94
N ILE A 73 -3.13 17.22 5.43
CA ILE A 73 -4.17 16.53 4.64
C ILE A 73 -4.56 17.37 3.42
N ASP A 74 -4.81 18.65 3.61
CA ASP A 74 -5.19 19.57 2.54
C ASP A 74 -4.11 19.66 1.46
N SER A 75 -2.85 19.81 1.86
CA SER A 75 -1.69 19.80 0.94
C SER A 75 -1.55 18.49 0.18
N CYS A 76 -1.82 17.36 0.83
CA CYS A 76 -1.83 16.06 0.20
C CYS A 76 -2.92 15.97 -0.90
N MET A 77 -4.12 16.43 -0.59
CA MET A 77 -5.23 16.43 -1.56
C MET A 77 -4.93 17.38 -2.74
N ALA A 78 -4.43 18.58 -2.48
CA ALA A 78 -4.02 19.52 -3.52
C ALA A 78 -2.91 18.96 -4.43
N TYR A 79 -1.95 18.23 -3.85
CA TYR A 79 -0.92 17.53 -4.63
C TYR A 79 -1.53 16.48 -5.56
N LEU A 80 -2.41 15.62 -5.03
CA LEU A 80 -3.05 14.56 -5.82
C LEU A 80 -3.99 15.13 -6.90
N GLU A 81 -4.71 16.19 -6.60
CA GLU A 81 -5.55 16.88 -7.58
C GLU A 81 -4.72 17.46 -8.74
N LYS A 82 -3.58 18.05 -8.42
CA LYS A 82 -2.66 18.64 -9.40
C LYS A 82 -1.95 17.60 -10.26
N GLU A 83 -1.41 16.57 -9.65
CA GLU A 83 -0.56 15.57 -10.32
C GLU A 83 -1.38 14.42 -10.96
N GLY A 84 -2.63 14.22 -10.52
CA GLY A 84 -3.53 13.18 -11.04
C GLY A 84 -2.98 11.78 -10.89
N GLU A 85 -3.08 10.98 -11.94
CA GLU A 85 -2.63 9.58 -11.97
C GLU A 85 -1.10 9.42 -12.10
N ALA A 86 -0.37 10.45 -12.49
CA ALA A 86 1.05 10.35 -12.83
C ALA A 86 1.96 9.80 -11.71
N PRO A 87 1.82 10.20 -10.43
CA PRO A 87 2.59 9.62 -9.34
C PRO A 87 2.38 8.11 -9.18
N PHE A 88 1.14 7.66 -9.29
CA PHE A 88 0.78 6.23 -9.18
C PHE A 88 1.36 5.42 -10.34
N GLU A 89 1.22 5.91 -11.58
CA GLU A 89 1.78 5.26 -12.77
C GLU A 89 3.30 5.11 -12.66
N ARG A 90 3.99 6.12 -12.12
CA ARG A 90 5.44 6.08 -11.88
C ARG A 90 5.82 4.94 -10.94
N ILE A 91 5.13 4.81 -9.79
CA ILE A 91 5.41 3.75 -8.81
C ILE A 91 5.09 2.37 -9.38
N LEU A 92 3.99 2.23 -10.10
CA LEU A 92 3.63 0.98 -10.75
C LEU A 92 4.68 0.52 -11.77
N LYS A 93 5.28 1.46 -12.53
CA LYS A 93 6.41 1.16 -13.43
C LYS A 93 7.67 0.72 -12.70
N TYR A 94 7.99 1.36 -11.56
CA TYR A 94 9.15 0.96 -10.76
C TYR A 94 8.95 -0.43 -10.17
N ARG A 95 7.76 -0.70 -9.64
CA ARG A 95 7.41 -2.03 -9.12
C ARG A 95 7.50 -3.10 -10.20
N GLN A 96 6.97 -2.83 -11.40
CA GLN A 96 7.06 -3.77 -12.52
C GLN A 96 8.52 -4.13 -12.86
N ARG A 97 9.40 -3.12 -12.96
CA ARG A 97 10.83 -3.35 -13.20
C ARG A 97 11.49 -4.17 -12.10
N LEU A 98 11.14 -3.92 -10.84
CA LEU A 98 11.62 -4.72 -9.71
C LEU A 98 11.20 -6.17 -9.87
N THR A 99 9.93 -6.45 -10.16
CA THR A 99 9.41 -7.81 -10.36
C THR A 99 10.12 -8.50 -11.54
N GLU A 100 10.33 -7.80 -12.65
CA GLU A 100 11.06 -8.31 -13.81
C GLU A 100 12.50 -8.70 -13.46
N ARG A 101 13.22 -7.87 -12.71
CA ARG A 101 14.59 -8.15 -12.26
C ARG A 101 14.68 -9.35 -11.31
N CYS A 102 13.66 -9.55 -10.49
CA CYS A 102 13.62 -10.65 -9.51
C CYS A 102 13.01 -11.95 -10.07
N ARG A 103 12.52 -11.96 -11.31
CA ARG A 103 11.79 -13.10 -11.90
C ARG A 103 12.58 -14.42 -11.87
N ASP A 104 13.87 -14.37 -12.19
CA ASP A 104 14.71 -15.55 -12.32
C ASP A 104 15.41 -15.97 -11.03
N LEU A 105 15.15 -15.27 -9.92
CA LEU A 105 15.69 -15.61 -8.62
C LEU A 105 15.08 -16.91 -8.09
N LYS A 106 15.89 -17.87 -7.67
CA LYS A 106 15.42 -19.19 -7.25
C LYS A 106 14.64 -19.18 -5.95
N HIS A 107 15.06 -18.35 -5.01
CA HIS A 107 14.58 -18.39 -3.62
C HIS A 107 13.91 -17.08 -3.18
N ILE A 108 13.81 -16.11 -4.07
CA ILE A 108 13.07 -14.86 -3.84
C ILE A 108 11.83 -14.85 -4.72
N ARG A 109 10.69 -14.54 -4.13
CA ARG A 109 9.42 -14.38 -4.84
C ARG A 109 8.72 -13.12 -4.38
N ILE A 110 8.21 -12.35 -5.32
CA ILE A 110 7.42 -11.14 -5.05
C ILE A 110 5.95 -11.47 -5.31
N TYR A 111 5.09 -11.17 -4.33
CA TYR A 111 3.63 -11.36 -4.40
C TYR A 111 2.90 -10.06 -4.08
N PRO A 112 1.81 -9.70 -4.79
CA PRO A 112 1.33 -10.38 -6.00
C PRO A 112 2.33 -10.25 -7.15
N ALA A 113 2.39 -11.25 -8.01
CA ALA A 113 3.07 -11.17 -9.29
C ALA A 113 2.39 -10.08 -10.15
N ASP A 114 3.09 -9.54 -11.14
CA ASP A 114 2.49 -8.51 -12.01
C ASP A 114 1.23 -9.02 -12.68
N MET A 115 0.19 -8.19 -12.66
CA MET A 115 -1.17 -8.47 -13.15
C MET A 115 -1.28 -8.70 -14.68
N THR A 116 -0.18 -8.76 -15.40
CA THR A 116 -0.14 -8.95 -16.85
C THR A 116 0.05 -10.40 -17.27
N GLU A 117 0.35 -11.30 -16.35
CA GLU A 117 0.56 -12.71 -16.68
C GLU A 117 -0.52 -13.58 -16.02
N HIS A 118 -1.32 -14.21 -16.87
CA HIS A 118 -2.17 -15.33 -16.51
C HIS A 118 -1.35 -16.39 -15.80
N SER A 119 -1.84 -16.83 -14.65
CA SER A 119 -1.44 -18.04 -13.94
C SER A 119 0.08 -18.32 -13.88
N VAL A 120 0.71 -17.93 -12.77
CA VAL A 120 1.94 -18.60 -12.36
C VAL A 120 1.55 -19.98 -11.84
N GLU A 121 1.69 -20.99 -12.66
CA GLU A 121 1.80 -22.38 -12.20
C GLU A 121 3.07 -22.49 -11.36
N GLY A 122 2.96 -22.24 -10.10
CA GLY A 122 4.06 -22.37 -9.14
C GLY A 122 3.78 -23.53 -8.21
N GLU A 123 4.75 -24.42 -8.05
CA GLU A 123 4.78 -25.64 -7.21
C GLU A 123 4.44 -25.46 -5.72
N ALA A 124 3.83 -24.38 -5.31
CA ALA A 124 3.52 -24.07 -3.92
C ALA A 124 2.01 -23.92 -3.61
N GLY A 125 1.10 -24.40 -4.44
CA GLY A 125 -0.30 -24.60 -4.07
C GLY A 125 -1.12 -23.33 -3.76
N LEU A 126 -0.62 -22.15 -4.04
CA LEU A 126 -1.36 -20.88 -3.98
C LEU A 126 -1.58 -20.37 -5.40
N VAL A 127 -2.37 -21.10 -6.16
CA VAL A 127 -3.01 -20.54 -7.36
C VAL A 127 -4.07 -19.56 -6.86
N MET A 128 -3.77 -18.28 -6.94
CA MET A 128 -4.80 -17.25 -6.82
C MET A 128 -5.59 -17.29 -8.14
N ASP A 129 -6.65 -18.08 -8.14
CA ASP A 129 -7.61 -18.14 -9.23
C ASP A 129 -8.21 -16.76 -9.42
N GLU A 130 -8.25 -16.24 -10.66
CA GLU A 130 -8.92 -14.98 -11.02
C GLU A 130 -10.39 -14.96 -10.56
N ALA A 131 -11.00 -16.14 -10.41
CA ALA A 131 -12.34 -16.29 -9.85
C ALA A 131 -12.42 -15.90 -8.36
N VAL A 132 -11.30 -15.96 -7.62
CA VAL A 132 -11.23 -15.69 -6.17
C VAL A 132 -10.74 -14.29 -5.86
N CYS A 133 -9.87 -13.71 -6.71
CA CYS A 133 -9.31 -12.37 -6.49
C CYS A 133 -9.44 -11.51 -7.76
N ARG A 134 -10.45 -10.68 -7.81
CA ARG A 134 -10.72 -9.82 -8.97
C ARG A 134 -9.77 -8.64 -9.11
N ARG A 135 -9.24 -8.11 -8.00
CA ARG A 135 -8.32 -6.97 -7.97
C ARG A 135 -7.34 -7.12 -6.83
N GLN A 136 -6.09 -6.89 -7.10
CA GLN A 136 -5.02 -6.91 -6.10
C GLN A 136 -4.49 -5.51 -5.86
N GLU A 137 -4.01 -5.28 -4.65
CA GLU A 137 -3.42 -4.01 -4.24
C GLU A 137 -1.90 -4.03 -4.54
N PRO A 138 -1.43 -3.26 -5.54
CA PRO A 138 -0.04 -3.33 -5.98
C PRO A 138 0.95 -2.51 -5.14
N PHE A 139 0.47 -1.61 -4.27
CA PHE A 139 1.31 -0.77 -3.42
C PHE A 139 1.78 -1.46 -2.14
N ARG A 140 1.25 -2.64 -1.87
CA ARG A 140 1.74 -3.53 -0.83
C ARG A 140 2.14 -4.84 -1.48
N PHE A 141 3.37 -5.28 -1.24
CA PHE A 141 3.82 -6.57 -1.76
C PHE A 141 4.67 -7.31 -0.73
N LEU A 142 4.65 -8.61 -0.87
CA LEU A 142 5.38 -9.54 -0.05
C LEU A 142 6.61 -10.02 -0.82
N ILE A 143 7.76 -10.00 -0.16
CA ILE A 143 8.99 -10.63 -0.66
C ILE A 143 9.22 -11.88 0.17
N SER A 144 8.99 -13.02 -0.43
CA SER A 144 9.23 -14.34 0.19
C SER A 144 10.67 -14.74 0.00
N VAL A 145 11.27 -15.25 1.08
CA VAL A 145 12.60 -15.89 1.08
C VAL A 145 12.50 -17.39 1.36
N ARG A 146 11.33 -17.96 1.16
CA ARG A 146 11.06 -19.37 1.45
C ARG A 146 11.99 -20.27 0.64
N GLY A 147 12.69 -21.17 1.34
CA GLY A 147 13.66 -22.07 0.71
C GLY A 147 15.06 -21.48 0.48
N SER A 148 15.30 -20.22 0.87
CA SER A 148 16.63 -19.59 0.78
C SER A 148 17.60 -19.99 1.91
N GLY A 149 17.08 -20.56 3.00
CA GLY A 149 17.85 -20.80 4.22
C GLY A 149 17.96 -19.59 5.15
N CYS A 150 17.42 -18.41 4.78
CA CYS A 150 17.31 -17.24 5.65
C CYS A 150 15.87 -16.92 6.00
N GLY A 151 15.69 -16.23 7.12
CA GLY A 151 14.37 -15.77 7.56
C GLY A 151 14.08 -14.33 7.13
N GLY A 152 12.79 -13.95 7.18
CA GLY A 152 12.39 -12.58 6.85
C GLY A 152 13.02 -11.52 7.75
N SER A 153 13.18 -11.80 9.04
CA SER A 153 13.87 -10.88 9.96
C SER A 153 15.32 -10.64 9.56
N PHE A 154 16.03 -11.67 9.08
CA PHE A 154 17.38 -11.51 8.58
C PHE A 154 17.40 -10.65 7.32
N LEU A 155 16.52 -10.93 6.35
CA LEU A 155 16.39 -10.10 5.15
C LEU A 155 16.12 -8.63 5.52
N MET A 156 15.14 -8.38 6.38
CA MET A 156 14.80 -7.00 6.81
C MET A 156 16.00 -6.29 7.43
N GLU A 157 16.79 -6.98 8.25
CA GLU A 157 17.98 -6.41 8.86
C GLU A 157 19.08 -6.09 7.82
N GLN A 158 19.29 -6.97 6.82
CA GLN A 158 20.23 -6.70 5.73
C GLN A 158 19.79 -5.49 4.88
N LEU A 159 18.50 -5.42 4.53
CA LEU A 159 17.94 -4.31 3.79
C LEU A 159 18.12 -2.98 4.53
N ARG A 160 17.83 -2.97 5.83
CA ARG A 160 18.01 -1.78 6.67
C ARG A 160 19.47 -1.34 6.77
N ARG A 161 20.39 -2.27 7.13
CA ARG A 161 21.78 -1.91 7.41
C ARG A 161 22.64 -1.64 6.19
N LYS A 162 22.47 -2.44 5.13
CA LYS A 162 23.34 -2.35 3.95
C LYS A 162 22.76 -1.48 2.85
N TYR A 163 21.44 -1.50 2.70
CA TYR A 163 20.78 -0.84 1.59
C TYR A 163 19.95 0.38 2.02
N HIS A 164 19.91 0.68 3.33
CA HIS A 164 19.13 1.79 3.89
C HIS A 164 17.66 1.77 3.44
N LEU A 165 17.06 0.57 3.48
CA LEU A 165 15.67 0.33 3.14
C LEU A 165 14.92 -0.12 4.39
N GLU A 166 13.86 0.59 4.72
CA GLU A 166 12.96 0.25 5.82
C GLU A 166 11.69 -0.36 5.23
N LEU A 167 11.33 -1.56 5.68
CA LEU A 167 10.12 -2.24 5.24
C LEU A 167 9.08 -2.24 6.36
N GLU A 168 7.82 -2.50 6.01
CA GLU A 168 6.69 -2.44 6.95
C GLU A 168 6.80 -3.50 8.06
N MET A 169 7.10 -4.74 7.70
CA MET A 169 7.23 -5.83 8.68
C MET A 169 8.01 -7.02 8.12
N ALA A 170 8.54 -7.83 9.04
CA ALA A 170 9.11 -9.14 8.76
C ALA A 170 8.31 -10.25 9.45
N ALA A 171 8.20 -11.39 8.79
CA ALA A 171 7.67 -12.64 9.34
C ALA A 171 8.72 -13.76 9.22
N TYR A 172 8.31 -15.01 9.43
CA TYR A 172 9.25 -16.13 9.44
C TYR A 172 10.04 -16.28 8.14
N ASP A 173 9.36 -16.24 6.99
CA ASP A 173 9.95 -16.51 5.67
C ASP A 173 9.59 -15.44 4.61
N TYR A 174 9.14 -14.26 5.05
CA TYR A 174 8.86 -13.14 4.17
C TYR A 174 8.99 -11.78 4.86
N VAL A 175 9.07 -10.73 4.06
CA VAL A 175 8.92 -9.34 4.48
C VAL A 175 7.81 -8.67 3.67
N ILE A 176 7.20 -7.63 4.21
CA ILE A 176 6.19 -6.82 3.52
C ILE A 176 6.77 -5.44 3.24
N ALA A 177 6.73 -5.07 1.97
CA ALA A 177 7.01 -3.72 1.52
C ALA A 177 5.71 -2.94 1.31
N LEU A 178 5.72 -1.69 1.71
CA LEU A 178 4.65 -0.73 1.53
C LEU A 178 5.19 0.42 0.68
N LEU A 179 4.51 0.72 -0.43
CA LEU A 179 4.90 1.78 -1.35
C LEU A 179 4.10 3.05 -1.12
N SER A 180 4.70 4.16 -1.45
CA SER A 180 4.08 5.48 -1.47
C SER A 180 4.29 6.13 -2.84
N VAL A 181 3.41 7.06 -3.22
CA VAL A 181 3.60 7.90 -4.40
C VAL A 181 4.83 8.80 -4.31
N MET A 182 5.45 8.90 -3.13
CA MET A 182 6.67 9.69 -2.89
C MET A 182 7.94 8.85 -3.03
N ASP A 183 7.85 7.53 -3.19
CA ASP A 183 9.03 6.71 -3.41
C ASP A 183 9.70 7.05 -4.74
N ASP A 184 11.01 6.90 -4.77
CA ASP A 184 11.82 7.23 -5.92
C ASP A 184 12.40 5.97 -6.62
N ARG A 185 12.99 6.21 -7.78
CA ARG A 185 13.64 5.17 -8.57
C ARG A 185 14.82 4.54 -7.82
N GLU A 186 15.57 5.33 -7.09
CA GLU A 186 16.79 4.87 -6.39
C GLU A 186 16.44 3.84 -5.31
N GLY A 187 15.37 4.05 -4.55
CA GLY A 187 14.88 3.09 -3.56
C GLY A 187 14.55 1.73 -4.17
N PHE A 188 13.87 1.73 -5.32
CA PHE A 188 13.56 0.49 -6.06
C PHE A 188 14.80 -0.20 -6.61
N GLU A 189 15.77 0.54 -7.12
CA GLU A 189 17.02 -0.03 -7.62
C GLU A 189 17.84 -0.64 -6.48
N ARG A 190 17.95 0.03 -5.34
CA ARG A 190 18.60 -0.52 -4.14
C ARG A 190 17.92 -1.80 -3.65
N LEU A 191 16.59 -1.85 -3.70
CA LEU A 191 15.85 -3.06 -3.33
C LEU A 191 16.10 -4.20 -4.31
N ALA A 192 16.22 -3.90 -5.59
CA ALA A 192 16.51 -4.90 -6.62
C ALA A 192 17.96 -5.40 -6.59
N ASP A 193 18.90 -4.58 -6.11
CA ASP A 193 20.31 -4.92 -5.95
C ASP A 193 20.57 -5.75 -4.67
N ALA A 194 19.68 -5.68 -3.69
CA ALA A 194 19.77 -6.37 -2.40
C ALA A 194 19.40 -7.83 -2.49
#